data_1cc106de4269b20dca4c537fd04f88af
#
_entry.id   1cc106de4269b20dca4c537fd04f88af
#
_cell.length_a   1.000
_cell.length_b   1.000
_cell.length_c   1.000
_cell.angle_alpha   90.00
_cell.angle_beta   90.00
_cell.angle_gamma   90.00
#
_symmetry.space_group_name_H-M   'P 1'
#
loop_
_entity.id
_entity.type
_entity.pdbx_description
1 polymer ?
#
loop_
_entity_poly.entity_id
_entity_poly.type
_entity_poly.pdbx_seq_one_letter_code
_entity_poly.pdbx_strand_id
1 'polypeptide(L)'
;IGLLIEGHVQYQFMTITEIEKFYAAFYPGQWKKEAYYELMNKLKVVTRQRISRMSCGQRSQVALGLILAQNPELLVLDDFSLGLDPGYRRLFVDYLRDYARSEGKTVFLTSHIIQDMERLVDDCIIMDYGKILIQKPIAELLEKGRRYTFTIPEGYELPASDDFYHPSIMRNQLETFSFLQPAETE
;
A
#
# COMPACT_ATOMS: atom_id res chain seq x y z
N ILE A 1 12.38 10.91 7.43
CA ILE A 1 11.81 9.73 6.76
C ILE A 1 11.17 8.85 7.82
N GLY A 2 9.92 8.45 7.60
CA GLY A 2 9.23 7.43 8.40
C GLY A 2 9.23 6.10 7.63
N LEU A 3 9.67 5.02 8.27
CA LEU A 3 9.79 3.71 7.63
C LEU A 3 8.94 2.67 8.37
N LEU A 4 8.04 2.01 7.64
CA LEU A 4 7.33 0.81 8.08
C LEU A 4 7.73 -0.35 7.18
N ILE A 5 8.38 -1.34 7.76
CA ILE A 5 8.71 -2.59 7.06
C ILE A 5 7.72 -3.69 7.42
N GLU A 6 7.54 -4.65 6.52
CA GLU A 6 6.79 -5.86 6.81
C GLU A 6 7.38 -6.58 8.03
N GLY A 7 6.50 -7.10 8.90
CA GLY A 7 6.93 -7.83 10.09
C GLY A 7 7.59 -6.98 11.18
N HIS A 8 7.36 -5.66 11.19
CA HIS A 8 7.89 -4.75 12.20
C HIS A 8 7.68 -5.28 13.62
N VAL A 9 8.72 -5.11 14.45
CA VAL A 9 8.72 -5.58 15.85
C VAL A 9 8.49 -4.41 16.79
N GLN A 10 7.60 -4.59 17.76
CA GLN A 10 7.34 -3.63 18.82
C GLN A 10 7.63 -4.25 20.18
N TYR A 11 7.88 -3.42 21.18
CA TYR A 11 8.06 -3.86 22.57
C TYR A 11 6.73 -4.39 23.13
N GLN A 12 6.53 -5.69 23.05
CA GLN A 12 5.25 -6.35 23.34
C GLN A 12 4.79 -6.20 24.79
N PHE A 13 5.69 -5.94 25.73
CA PHE A 13 5.37 -5.73 27.15
C PHE A 13 4.82 -4.34 27.44
N MET A 14 5.02 -3.38 26.54
CA MET A 14 4.50 -2.02 26.68
C MET A 14 3.01 -1.92 26.32
N THR A 15 2.35 -0.96 26.93
CA THR A 15 1.02 -0.49 26.53
C THR A 15 1.14 0.52 25.39
N ILE A 16 0.02 0.86 24.76
CA ILE A 16 -0.08 1.90 23.72
C ILE A 16 0.47 3.24 24.22
N THR A 17 0.15 3.61 25.47
CA THR A 17 0.64 4.87 26.06
C THR A 17 2.13 4.82 26.40
N GLU A 18 2.64 3.68 26.86
CA GLU A 18 4.05 3.53 27.18
C GLU A 18 4.94 3.57 25.95
N ILE A 19 4.54 2.90 24.89
CA ILE A 19 5.33 2.89 23.64
C ILE A 19 5.33 4.26 22.96
N GLU A 20 4.22 4.99 23.00
CA GLU A 20 4.16 6.38 22.50
C GLU A 20 5.17 7.26 23.23
N LYS A 21 5.16 7.25 24.57
CA LYS A 21 6.11 8.02 25.38
C LYS A 21 7.56 7.62 25.14
N PHE A 22 7.80 6.33 24.95
CA PHE A 22 9.14 5.81 24.66
C PHE A 22 9.66 6.37 23.33
N TYR A 23 8.86 6.29 22.26
CA TYR A 23 9.28 6.84 20.96
C TYR A 23 9.37 8.37 20.96
N ALA A 24 8.44 9.07 21.63
CA ALA A 24 8.47 10.53 21.73
C ALA A 24 9.80 11.07 22.29
N ALA A 25 10.46 10.31 23.17
CA ALA A 25 11.74 10.71 23.76
C ALA A 25 12.89 10.81 22.74
N PHE A 26 12.78 10.14 21.57
CA PHE A 26 13.78 10.18 20.49
C PHE A 26 13.56 11.32 19.49
N TYR A 27 12.39 12.00 19.55
CA TYR A 27 12.01 13.03 18.59
C TYR A 27 11.64 14.36 19.28
N PRO A 28 12.54 14.95 20.09
CA PRO A 28 12.23 16.17 20.81
C PRO A 28 11.91 17.32 19.84
N GLY A 29 10.80 18.00 20.08
CA GLY A 29 10.38 19.19 19.33
C GLY A 29 9.67 18.92 18.00
N GLN A 30 9.67 17.69 17.48
CA GLN A 30 8.96 17.37 16.23
C GLN A 30 7.84 16.32 16.39
N TRP A 31 7.76 15.68 17.57
CA TRP A 31 6.77 14.65 17.84
C TRP A 31 5.34 15.21 17.87
N LYS A 32 4.49 14.70 16.98
CA LYS A 32 3.05 15.05 16.92
C LYS A 32 2.23 13.99 17.64
N LYS A 33 2.11 14.13 18.94
CA LYS A 33 1.36 13.23 19.81
C LYS A 33 -0.11 13.06 19.36
N GLU A 34 -0.69 14.15 18.87
CA GLU A 34 -2.06 14.22 18.42
C GLU A 34 -2.33 13.25 17.26
N ALA A 35 -1.43 13.17 16.28
CA ALA A 35 -1.54 12.26 15.13
C ALA A 35 -1.59 10.79 15.57
N TYR A 36 -0.79 10.44 16.60
CA TYR A 36 -0.83 9.08 17.17
C TYR A 36 -2.19 8.75 17.79
N TYR A 37 -2.65 9.60 18.72
CA TYR A 37 -3.88 9.32 19.45
C TYR A 37 -5.14 9.48 18.61
N GLU A 38 -5.15 10.35 17.60
CA GLU A 38 -6.24 10.45 16.65
C GLU A 38 -6.43 9.12 15.90
N LEU A 39 -5.34 8.52 15.40
CA LEU A 39 -5.41 7.22 14.76
C LEU A 39 -5.87 6.14 15.74
N MET A 40 -5.30 6.08 16.95
CA MET A 40 -5.71 5.10 17.97
C MET A 40 -7.20 5.22 18.33
N ASN A 41 -7.75 6.42 18.42
CA ASN A 41 -9.15 6.67 18.68
C ASN A 41 -10.05 6.23 17.51
N LYS A 42 -9.69 6.54 16.27
CA LYS A 42 -10.41 6.07 15.06
C LYS A 42 -10.51 4.54 15.02
N LEU A 43 -9.46 3.87 15.48
CA LEU A 43 -9.35 2.42 15.49
C LEU A 43 -9.95 1.80 16.78
N LYS A 44 -10.48 2.61 17.68
CA LYS A 44 -11.07 2.19 18.98
C LYS A 44 -10.13 1.34 19.82
N VAL A 45 -8.83 1.62 19.75
CA VAL A 45 -7.82 0.87 20.51
C VAL A 45 -7.73 1.41 21.94
N VAL A 46 -7.78 0.51 22.92
CA VAL A 46 -7.71 0.90 24.34
C VAL A 46 -6.27 1.24 24.71
N THR A 47 -6.02 2.49 25.10
CA THR A 47 -4.66 3.02 25.35
C THR A 47 -3.87 2.29 26.44
N ARG A 48 -4.55 1.61 27.38
CA ARG A 48 -3.93 0.78 28.44
C ARG A 48 -3.71 -0.67 28.01
N GLN A 49 -4.13 -1.05 26.79
CA GLN A 49 -3.93 -2.40 26.29
C GLN A 49 -2.43 -2.65 26.03
N ARG A 50 -1.93 -3.81 26.44
CA ARG A 50 -0.56 -4.24 26.12
C ARG A 50 -0.47 -4.71 24.67
N ILE A 51 0.62 -4.39 24.01
CA ILE A 51 0.88 -4.78 22.60
C ILE A 51 0.88 -6.29 22.43
N SER A 52 1.35 -7.05 23.43
CA SER A 52 1.31 -8.53 23.43
C SER A 52 -0.11 -9.12 23.28
N ARG A 53 -1.15 -8.36 23.65
CA ARG A 53 -2.54 -8.79 23.59
C ARG A 53 -3.28 -8.27 22.34
N MET A 54 -2.57 -7.68 21.41
CA MET A 54 -3.12 -7.14 20.18
C MET A 54 -3.04 -8.15 19.05
N SER A 55 -4.02 -8.08 18.13
CA SER A 55 -3.92 -8.79 16.84
C SER A 55 -2.77 -8.24 15.99
N CYS A 56 -2.35 -8.97 14.96
CA CYS A 56 -1.35 -8.49 14.03
C CYS A 56 -1.75 -7.13 13.43
N GLY A 57 -2.99 -7.01 12.95
CA GLY A 57 -3.50 -5.76 12.40
C GLY A 57 -3.48 -4.59 13.39
N GLN A 58 -3.87 -4.81 14.65
CA GLN A 58 -3.78 -3.77 15.67
C GLN A 58 -2.34 -3.33 15.93
N ARG A 59 -1.37 -4.26 15.91
CA ARG A 59 0.05 -3.90 16.05
C ARG A 59 0.56 -3.07 14.88
N SER A 60 0.15 -3.39 13.65
CA SER A 60 0.48 -2.58 12.46
C SER A 60 -0.05 -1.16 12.59
N GLN A 61 -1.25 -1.00 13.13
CA GLN A 61 -1.86 0.30 13.38
C GLN A 61 -1.07 1.13 14.42
N VAL A 62 -0.61 0.50 15.49
CA VAL A 62 0.25 1.16 16.48
C VAL A 62 1.56 1.59 15.83
N ALA A 63 2.18 0.74 15.02
CA ALA A 63 3.42 1.06 14.31
C ALA A 63 3.24 2.26 13.38
N LEU A 64 2.18 2.29 12.57
CA LEU A 64 1.90 3.44 11.72
C LEU A 64 1.67 4.70 12.56
N GLY A 65 0.87 4.63 13.62
CA GLY A 65 0.65 5.78 14.48
C GLY A 65 1.94 6.38 15.04
N LEU A 66 2.90 5.52 15.44
CA LEU A 66 4.23 5.95 15.88
C LEU A 66 5.03 6.63 14.77
N ILE A 67 4.91 6.15 13.52
CA ILE A 67 5.59 6.76 12.37
C ILE A 67 4.96 8.11 12.02
N LEU A 68 3.65 8.23 12.01
CA LEU A 68 2.96 9.48 11.74
C LEU A 68 3.28 10.54 12.80
N ALA A 69 3.39 10.13 14.07
CA ALA A 69 3.78 11.02 15.16
C ALA A 69 5.21 11.58 15.03
N GLN A 70 6.12 10.90 14.33
CA GLN A 70 7.44 11.40 13.99
C GLN A 70 7.40 12.60 13.02
N ASN A 71 6.23 12.87 12.44
CA ASN A 71 6.00 13.95 11.47
C ASN A 71 7.00 13.95 10.29
N PRO A 72 7.22 12.81 9.62
CA PRO A 72 8.18 12.72 8.52
C PRO A 72 7.68 13.44 7.27
N GLU A 73 8.60 13.93 6.43
CA GLU A 73 8.28 14.46 5.11
C GLU A 73 8.04 13.35 4.07
N LEU A 74 8.72 12.22 4.25
CA LEU A 74 8.59 11.03 3.41
C LEU A 74 8.22 9.83 4.28
N LEU A 75 7.12 9.15 3.93
CA LEU A 75 6.74 7.85 4.46
C LEU A 75 7.12 6.76 3.46
N VAL A 76 7.84 5.74 3.93
CA VAL A 76 8.14 4.54 3.16
C VAL A 76 7.45 3.37 3.86
N LEU A 77 6.48 2.76 3.17
CA LEU A 77 5.60 1.75 3.75
C LEU A 77 5.67 0.46 2.92
N ASP A 78 6.25 -0.58 3.50
CA ASP A 78 6.39 -1.87 2.84
C ASP A 78 5.25 -2.80 3.27
N ASP A 79 4.38 -3.13 2.33
CA ASP A 79 3.17 -3.95 2.49
C ASP A 79 2.38 -3.67 3.79
N PHE A 80 2.15 -2.40 4.04
CA PHE A 80 1.62 -1.85 5.30
C PHE A 80 0.24 -2.40 5.67
N SER A 81 -0.51 -2.90 4.72
CA SER A 81 -1.88 -3.39 4.89
C SER A 81 -1.95 -4.89 5.22
N LEU A 82 -0.82 -5.58 5.26
CA LEU A 82 -0.75 -7.00 5.54
C LEU A 82 -1.32 -7.34 6.93
N GLY A 83 -2.20 -8.32 6.98
CA GLY A 83 -2.86 -8.77 8.22
C GLY A 83 -3.97 -7.85 8.72
N LEU A 84 -4.33 -6.78 7.99
CA LEU A 84 -5.52 -5.99 8.26
C LEU A 84 -6.75 -6.67 7.63
N ASP A 85 -7.85 -6.72 8.38
CA ASP A 85 -9.13 -7.07 7.77
C ASP A 85 -9.60 -5.97 6.79
N PRO A 86 -10.49 -6.29 5.82
CA PRO A 86 -10.86 -5.34 4.77
C PRO A 86 -11.45 -4.03 5.28
N GLY A 87 -12.16 -4.04 6.40
CA GLY A 87 -12.78 -2.83 6.98
C GLY A 87 -11.73 -1.89 7.57
N TYR A 88 -10.83 -2.43 8.38
CA TYR A 88 -9.72 -1.65 8.95
C TYR A 88 -8.74 -1.19 7.89
N ARG A 89 -8.47 -2.02 6.88
CA ARG A 89 -7.59 -1.65 5.76
C ARG A 89 -8.11 -0.43 5.01
N ARG A 90 -9.39 -0.40 4.68
CA ARG A 90 -10.03 0.74 4.01
C ARG A 90 -9.94 2.01 4.85
N LEU A 91 -10.26 1.94 6.13
CA LEU A 91 -10.16 3.07 7.06
C LEU A 91 -8.73 3.60 7.13
N PHE A 92 -7.76 2.71 7.11
CA PHE A 92 -6.34 3.02 7.17
C PHE A 92 -5.85 3.72 5.90
N VAL A 93 -6.23 3.23 4.72
CA VAL A 93 -5.93 3.83 3.41
C VAL A 93 -6.53 5.24 3.33
N ASP A 94 -7.80 5.40 3.71
CA ASP A 94 -8.47 6.71 3.70
C ASP A 94 -7.77 7.69 4.67
N TYR A 95 -7.41 7.23 5.88
CA TYR A 95 -6.68 8.06 6.85
C TYR A 95 -5.30 8.48 6.34
N LEU A 96 -4.53 7.56 5.77
CA LEU A 96 -3.19 7.82 5.26
C LEU A 96 -3.24 8.82 4.08
N ARG A 97 -4.21 8.67 3.18
CA ARG A 97 -4.44 9.61 2.08
C ARG A 97 -4.72 11.02 2.60
N ASP A 98 -5.67 11.13 3.53
CA ASP A 98 -6.09 12.42 4.09
C ASP A 98 -4.94 13.08 4.85
N TYR A 99 -4.18 12.31 5.62
CA TYR A 99 -2.97 12.78 6.30
C TYR A 99 -1.91 13.28 5.32
N ALA A 100 -1.60 12.50 4.29
CA ALA A 100 -0.58 12.87 3.31
C ALA A 100 -0.94 14.17 2.60
N ARG A 101 -2.22 14.33 2.19
CA ARG A 101 -2.70 15.53 1.50
C ARG A 101 -2.77 16.74 2.40
N SER A 102 -3.32 16.62 3.61
CA SER A 102 -3.48 17.75 4.53
C SER A 102 -2.15 18.28 5.07
N GLU A 103 -1.18 17.41 5.27
CA GLU A 103 0.14 17.73 5.82
C GLU A 103 1.21 17.92 4.72
N GLY A 104 0.86 17.77 3.44
CA GLY A 104 1.80 17.90 2.31
C GLY A 104 2.92 16.88 2.31
N LYS A 105 2.63 15.62 2.71
CA LYS A 105 3.61 14.55 2.85
C LYS A 105 3.74 13.71 1.58
N THR A 106 4.93 13.19 1.33
CA THR A 106 5.17 12.21 0.28
C THR A 106 5.02 10.80 0.86
N VAL A 107 4.30 9.93 0.15
CA VAL A 107 4.14 8.51 0.50
C VAL A 107 4.71 7.66 -0.62
N PHE A 108 5.68 6.81 -0.30
CA PHE A 108 6.17 5.74 -1.16
C PHE A 108 5.79 4.41 -0.49
N LEU A 109 5.08 3.57 -1.22
CA LEU A 109 4.61 2.32 -0.64
C LEU A 109 4.67 1.16 -1.63
N THR A 110 4.76 -0.06 -1.09
CA THR A 110 4.55 -1.30 -1.83
C THR A 110 3.24 -1.94 -1.40
N SER A 111 2.56 -2.58 -2.32
CA SER A 111 1.38 -3.40 -2.05
C SER A 111 1.11 -4.36 -3.20
N HIS A 112 0.52 -5.50 -2.88
CA HIS A 112 -0.03 -6.45 -3.85
C HIS A 112 -1.55 -6.30 -4.05
N ILE A 113 -2.17 -5.28 -3.41
CA ILE A 113 -3.62 -5.05 -3.43
C ILE A 113 -3.95 -3.78 -4.22
N ILE A 114 -4.34 -3.96 -5.48
CA ILE A 114 -4.61 -2.86 -6.43
C ILE A 114 -5.70 -1.91 -5.91
N GLN A 115 -6.77 -2.44 -5.28
CA GLN A 115 -7.89 -1.62 -4.79
C GLN A 115 -7.49 -0.59 -3.73
N ASP A 116 -6.42 -0.86 -2.96
CA ASP A 116 -5.90 0.10 -2.00
C ASP A 116 -5.14 1.22 -2.73
N MET A 117 -4.45 0.87 -3.82
CA MET A 117 -3.66 1.81 -4.62
C MET A 117 -4.53 2.84 -5.32
N GLU A 118 -5.64 2.44 -5.93
CA GLU A 118 -6.57 3.33 -6.62
C GLU A 118 -7.00 4.55 -5.80
N ARG A 119 -7.02 4.39 -4.47
CA ARG A 119 -7.50 5.40 -3.54
C ARG A 119 -6.40 6.27 -2.93
N LEU A 120 -5.17 5.75 -2.91
CA LEU A 120 -4.08 6.31 -2.12
C LEU A 120 -3.01 6.98 -2.97
N VAL A 121 -2.69 6.41 -4.15
CA VAL A 121 -1.52 6.81 -4.93
C VAL A 121 -1.89 7.66 -6.14
N ASP A 122 -0.98 8.54 -6.55
CA ASP A 122 -1.09 9.34 -7.76
C ASP A 122 -0.39 8.63 -8.93
N ASP A 123 0.76 8.00 -8.68
CA ASP A 123 1.56 7.27 -9.65
C ASP A 123 1.75 5.81 -9.24
N CYS A 124 1.83 4.93 -10.23
CA CYS A 124 1.99 3.50 -10.03
C CYS A 124 3.17 2.95 -10.84
N ILE A 125 3.96 2.09 -10.20
CA ILE A 125 5.02 1.30 -10.82
C ILE A 125 4.67 -0.17 -10.62
N ILE A 126 4.42 -0.89 -11.71
CA ILE A 126 4.21 -2.34 -11.68
C ILE A 126 5.52 -3.03 -11.99
N MET A 127 5.92 -3.93 -11.11
CA MET A 127 7.17 -4.70 -11.23
C MET A 127 6.88 -6.20 -11.27
N ASP A 128 7.68 -6.92 -12.05
CA ASP A 128 7.68 -8.37 -12.09
C ASP A 128 9.11 -8.89 -12.28
N TYR A 129 9.52 -9.89 -11.50
CA TYR A 129 10.87 -10.46 -11.49
C TYR A 129 12.00 -9.42 -11.56
N GLY A 130 11.88 -8.33 -10.79
CA GLY A 130 12.91 -7.28 -10.71
C GLY A 130 12.95 -6.32 -11.90
N LYS A 131 12.00 -6.41 -12.82
CA LYS A 131 11.86 -5.50 -13.97
C LYS A 131 10.64 -4.61 -13.79
N ILE A 132 10.77 -3.34 -14.17
CA ILE A 132 9.63 -2.44 -14.27
C ILE A 132 8.88 -2.79 -15.56
N LEU A 133 7.61 -3.18 -15.43
CA LEU A 133 6.73 -3.44 -16.57
C LEU A 133 5.99 -2.18 -17.00
N ILE A 134 5.47 -1.42 -16.01
CA ILE A 134 4.62 -0.26 -16.26
C ILE A 134 5.00 0.82 -15.24
N GLN A 135 5.09 2.06 -15.70
CA GLN A 135 5.19 3.25 -14.85
C GLN A 135 4.27 4.31 -15.43
N LYS A 136 3.14 4.56 -14.75
CA LYS A 136 2.10 5.48 -15.20
C LYS A 136 1.32 6.07 -14.03
N PRO A 137 0.69 7.26 -14.22
CA PRO A 137 -0.33 7.73 -13.32
C PRO A 137 -1.43 6.69 -13.14
N ILE A 138 -1.89 6.50 -11.89
CA ILE A 138 -2.93 5.50 -11.58
C ILE A 138 -4.22 5.77 -12.37
N ALA A 139 -4.58 7.03 -12.58
CA ALA A 139 -5.74 7.43 -13.37
C ALA A 139 -5.64 6.91 -14.82
N GLU A 140 -4.47 7.01 -15.46
CA GLU A 140 -4.26 6.49 -16.82
C GLU A 140 -4.34 4.96 -16.85
N LEU A 141 -3.76 4.30 -15.84
CA LEU A 141 -3.83 2.84 -15.72
C LEU A 141 -5.28 2.35 -15.65
N LEU A 142 -6.13 3.02 -14.86
CA LEU A 142 -7.53 2.64 -14.67
C LEU A 142 -8.40 3.00 -15.88
N GLU A 143 -8.14 4.14 -16.53
CA GLU A 143 -8.92 4.60 -17.66
C GLU A 143 -8.63 3.80 -18.94
N LYS A 144 -7.35 3.57 -19.25
CA LYS A 144 -6.91 3.00 -20.53
C LYS A 144 -6.49 1.54 -20.44
N GLY A 145 -6.07 1.07 -19.27
CA GLY A 145 -5.63 -0.31 -19.09
C GLY A 145 -6.79 -1.30 -19.28
N ARG A 146 -6.58 -2.32 -20.09
CA ARG A 146 -7.56 -3.38 -20.36
C ARG A 146 -6.91 -4.74 -20.33
N ARG A 147 -7.65 -5.72 -19.85
CA ARG A 147 -7.30 -7.13 -20.00
C ARG A 147 -8.02 -7.67 -21.24
N TYR A 148 -7.25 -8.24 -22.13
CA TYR A 148 -7.75 -8.89 -23.35
C TYR A 148 -7.65 -10.39 -23.23
N THR A 149 -8.64 -11.08 -23.76
CA THR A 149 -8.63 -12.53 -23.89
C THR A 149 -8.96 -12.88 -25.34
N PHE A 150 -8.04 -13.55 -26.01
CA PHE A 150 -8.17 -13.99 -27.39
C PHE A 150 -8.27 -15.49 -27.46
N THR A 151 -9.10 -16.00 -28.39
CA THR A 151 -9.05 -17.41 -28.77
C THR A 151 -8.00 -17.59 -29.86
N ILE A 152 -7.00 -18.41 -29.60
CA ILE A 152 -5.86 -18.62 -30.48
C ILE A 152 -5.81 -20.07 -31.00
N PRO A 153 -5.25 -20.34 -32.20
CA PRO A 153 -4.99 -21.70 -32.67
C PRO A 153 -4.03 -22.45 -31.77
N GLU A 154 -4.10 -23.78 -31.82
CA GLU A 154 -3.12 -24.62 -31.14
C GLU A 154 -1.71 -24.40 -31.73
N GLY A 155 -0.71 -24.19 -30.86
CA GLY A 155 0.66 -23.90 -31.27
C GLY A 155 0.93 -22.44 -31.69
N TYR A 156 0.00 -21.53 -31.39
CA TYR A 156 0.20 -20.11 -31.66
C TYR A 156 1.34 -19.55 -30.79
N GLU A 157 2.29 -18.91 -31.46
CA GLU A 157 3.39 -18.17 -30.81
C GLU A 157 3.08 -16.68 -30.87
N LEU A 158 3.04 -16.05 -29.69
CA LEU A 158 2.83 -14.61 -29.61
C LEU A 158 4.09 -13.88 -30.09
N PRO A 159 3.99 -12.98 -31.09
CA PRO A 159 5.13 -12.15 -31.48
C PRO A 159 5.54 -11.25 -30.30
N ALA A 160 6.84 -11.00 -30.16
CA ALA A 160 7.35 -10.07 -29.17
C ALA A 160 6.78 -8.66 -29.44
N SER A 161 6.12 -8.08 -28.47
CA SER A 161 5.55 -6.74 -28.53
C SER A 161 5.67 -6.07 -27.17
N ASP A 162 6.03 -4.80 -27.16
CA ASP A 162 6.09 -3.97 -25.95
C ASP A 162 4.69 -3.50 -25.51
N ASP A 163 3.66 -3.74 -26.33
CA ASP A 163 2.28 -3.32 -26.07
C ASP A 163 1.48 -4.36 -25.27
N PHE A 164 2.00 -5.58 -25.16
CA PHE A 164 1.34 -6.68 -24.43
C PHE A 164 2.12 -7.02 -23.16
N TYR A 165 1.49 -6.76 -22.05
CA TYR A 165 2.07 -6.97 -20.74
C TYR A 165 1.63 -8.31 -20.15
N HIS A 166 2.59 -9.08 -19.66
CA HIS A 166 2.37 -10.35 -18.99
C HIS A 166 1.47 -11.35 -19.76
N PRO A 167 1.75 -11.60 -21.04
CA PRO A 167 0.94 -12.52 -21.83
C PRO A 167 1.03 -13.94 -21.26
N SER A 168 -0.11 -14.62 -21.13
CA SER A 168 -0.20 -16.01 -20.71
C SER A 168 -1.07 -16.80 -21.67
N ILE A 169 -0.59 -17.98 -22.07
CA ILE A 169 -1.34 -18.89 -22.92
C ILE A 169 -1.78 -20.09 -22.10
N MET A 170 -3.08 -20.31 -22.01
CA MET A 170 -3.69 -21.49 -21.41
C MET A 170 -4.61 -22.17 -22.43
N ARG A 171 -4.21 -23.36 -22.88
CA ARG A 171 -4.90 -24.06 -23.97
C ARG A 171 -4.98 -23.20 -25.22
N ASN A 172 -6.19 -22.86 -25.70
CA ASN A 172 -6.45 -22.02 -26.85
C ASN A 172 -6.86 -20.59 -26.49
N GLN A 173 -6.47 -20.13 -25.31
CA GLN A 173 -6.74 -18.76 -24.86
C GLN A 173 -5.45 -18.06 -24.52
N LEU A 174 -5.25 -16.87 -25.10
CA LEU A 174 -4.22 -15.90 -24.76
C LEU A 174 -4.85 -14.82 -23.89
N GLU A 175 -4.34 -14.66 -22.69
CA GLU A 175 -4.67 -13.51 -21.85
C GLU A 175 -3.49 -12.56 -21.81
N THR A 176 -3.78 -11.27 -21.90
CA THR A 176 -2.75 -10.22 -21.78
C THR A 176 -3.36 -8.92 -21.27
N PHE A 177 -2.53 -8.04 -20.76
CA PHE A 177 -2.91 -6.68 -20.42
C PHE A 177 -2.31 -5.71 -21.45
N SER A 178 -3.08 -4.71 -21.86
CA SER A 178 -2.62 -3.69 -22.82
C SER A 178 -3.31 -2.34 -22.60
N PHE A 179 -2.67 -1.27 -23.10
CA PHE A 179 -3.25 0.08 -23.20
C PHE A 179 -3.78 0.39 -24.60
N LEU A 180 -3.62 -0.51 -25.53
CA LEU A 180 -4.20 -0.37 -26.88
C LEU A 180 -5.72 -0.36 -26.84
N GLN A 181 -6.35 0.34 -27.77
CA GLN A 181 -7.79 0.29 -27.94
C GLN A 181 -8.19 -1.00 -28.68
N PRO A 182 -9.46 -1.48 -28.55
CA PRO A 182 -9.89 -2.73 -29.17
C PRO A 182 -9.63 -2.83 -30.69
N ALA A 183 -9.75 -1.72 -31.42
CA ALA A 183 -9.48 -1.66 -32.87
C ALA A 183 -7.98 -1.79 -33.23
N GLU A 184 -7.08 -1.66 -32.27
CA GLU A 184 -5.62 -1.74 -32.45
C GLU A 184 -5.09 -3.12 -32.04
N THR A 185 -5.97 -3.97 -31.47
CA THR A 185 -5.62 -5.32 -30.99
C THR A 185 -6.11 -6.44 -31.91
N GLU A 186 -6.83 -6.12 -33.00
CA GLU A 186 -7.21 -7.06 -34.05
C GLU A 186 -6.08 -7.25 -35.04
#